data_2ecb3017e2696c4ba40a95417db538ce
#
_entry.id   2ecb3017e2696c4ba40a95417db538ce
#
_cell.length_a   1.000
_cell.length_b   1.000
_cell.length_c   1.000
_cell.angle_alpha   90.00
_cell.angle_beta   90.00
_cell.angle_gamma   90.00
#
_symmetry.space_group_name_H-M   'P 1'
#
loop_
_entity.id
_entity.type
_entity.pdbx_description
1 polymer ?
#
loop_
_entity_poly.entity_id
_entity_poly.type
_entity_poly.pdbx_seq_one_letter_code
_entity_poly.pdbx_strand_id
1 'polypeptide(L)'
;MVANFDDRDGYIWFNGKYVDWSDAKLHVLSHALHYGSSVFEGERVYNKKIFKLEEHTERLLYSASRMDMVIPYSKNEINDACNSIIHKNSIVDGYVRPIAWRGAEMMGVSAQSTKINFAIAIWEWPSYFDPEERLKGIRLEISRWKRPSPETIPCDTKAAGLYMICTLSKHEAERKGYADSLMLDYQGNVSEATGANIFFIKDNEIHTPTPDC
;
A
#
# COMPACT_ATOMS: atom_id res chain seq x y z
N MET A 1 22.00 -7.34 3.06
CA MET A 1 21.62 -6.37 2.01
C MET A 1 20.15 -6.58 1.70
N VAL A 2 19.37 -5.51 1.69
CA VAL A 2 17.99 -5.60 1.19
C VAL A 2 18.09 -5.86 -0.31
N ALA A 3 17.47 -6.94 -0.81
CA ALA A 3 17.44 -7.22 -2.25
C ALA A 3 16.75 -6.07 -2.98
N ASN A 4 17.33 -5.60 -4.09
CA ASN A 4 16.71 -4.58 -4.93
C ASN A 4 15.35 -5.06 -5.42
N PHE A 5 14.35 -4.19 -5.37
CA PHE A 5 13.00 -4.54 -5.81
C PHE A 5 12.84 -4.45 -7.34
N ASP A 6 13.72 -3.78 -8.04
CA ASP A 6 13.74 -3.64 -9.49
C ASP A 6 14.52 -4.76 -10.21
N ASP A 7 15.32 -5.53 -9.46
CA ASP A 7 16.16 -6.62 -9.97
C ASP A 7 15.85 -7.93 -9.23
N ARG A 8 14.74 -8.56 -9.59
CA ARG A 8 14.27 -9.83 -9.05
C ARG A 8 13.85 -10.76 -10.18
N ASP A 9 13.97 -12.05 -9.93
CA ASP A 9 13.40 -13.08 -10.78
C ASP A 9 11.90 -13.21 -10.50
N GLY A 10 11.16 -13.69 -11.52
CA GLY A 10 9.74 -13.99 -11.41
C GLY A 10 8.89 -13.14 -12.33
N TYR A 11 7.59 -13.13 -12.04
CA TYR A 11 6.57 -12.54 -12.90
C TYR A 11 5.74 -11.51 -12.13
N ILE A 12 5.34 -10.47 -12.85
CA ILE A 12 4.30 -9.52 -12.42
C ILE A 12 3.09 -9.71 -13.34
N TRP A 13 1.90 -9.77 -12.77
CA TRP A 13 0.68 -9.66 -13.56
C TRP A 13 0.47 -8.19 -13.92
N PHE A 14 0.41 -7.86 -15.20
CA PHE A 14 0.41 -6.49 -15.70
C PHE A 14 -0.58 -6.34 -16.84
N ASN A 15 -1.66 -5.57 -16.65
CA ASN A 15 -2.69 -5.29 -17.65
C ASN A 15 -3.21 -6.56 -18.37
N GLY A 16 -3.56 -7.60 -17.60
CA GLY A 16 -4.18 -8.82 -18.11
C GLY A 16 -3.21 -9.94 -18.52
N LYS A 17 -1.90 -9.75 -18.34
CA LYS A 17 -0.90 -10.77 -18.71
C LYS A 17 0.25 -10.84 -17.70
N TYR A 18 0.97 -11.95 -17.71
CA TYR A 18 2.24 -12.03 -17.01
C TYR A 18 3.36 -11.41 -17.84
N VAL A 19 4.19 -10.61 -17.20
CA VAL A 19 5.43 -10.09 -17.75
C VAL A 19 6.59 -10.49 -16.83
N ASP A 20 7.79 -10.58 -17.37
CA ASP A 20 8.96 -10.78 -16.54
C ASP A 20 9.13 -9.60 -15.57
N TRP A 21 9.67 -9.85 -14.39
CA TRP A 21 9.78 -8.84 -13.34
C TRP A 21 10.44 -7.55 -13.83
N SER A 22 11.53 -7.68 -14.57
CA SER A 22 12.30 -6.54 -15.11
C SER A 22 11.56 -5.75 -16.19
N ASP A 23 10.50 -6.31 -16.79
CA ASP A 23 9.73 -5.69 -17.87
C ASP A 23 8.49 -4.93 -17.37
N ALA A 24 8.17 -5.03 -16.09
CA ALA A 24 7.07 -4.27 -15.48
C ALA A 24 7.44 -2.79 -15.33
N LYS A 25 7.52 -2.07 -16.43
CA LYS A 25 7.94 -0.66 -16.52
C LYS A 25 6.79 0.23 -16.93
N LEU A 26 6.85 1.50 -16.51
CA LEU A 26 5.90 2.51 -16.93
C LEU A 26 6.64 3.74 -17.50
N HIS A 27 5.93 4.51 -18.31
CA HIS A 27 6.48 5.71 -18.92
C HIS A 27 6.69 6.81 -17.87
N VAL A 28 7.77 7.57 -17.96
CA VAL A 28 8.10 8.66 -17.03
C VAL A 28 7.01 9.75 -16.95
N LEU A 29 6.23 9.94 -18.01
CA LEU A 29 5.09 10.85 -18.03
C LEU A 29 3.76 10.21 -17.57
N SER A 30 3.80 9.04 -16.94
CA SER A 30 2.59 8.52 -16.29
C SER A 30 2.04 9.54 -15.29
N HIS A 31 0.76 9.88 -15.44
CA HIS A 31 0.11 10.91 -14.63
C HIS A 31 0.25 10.62 -13.12
N ALA A 32 0.21 9.36 -12.75
CA ALA A 32 0.39 8.92 -11.35
C ALA A 32 1.71 9.37 -10.73
N LEU A 33 2.82 9.43 -11.50
CA LEU A 33 4.12 9.87 -11.00
C LEU A 33 4.17 11.37 -10.67
N HIS A 34 3.35 12.17 -11.32
CA HIS A 34 3.35 13.62 -11.18
C HIS A 34 2.26 14.13 -10.23
N TYR A 35 1.11 13.45 -10.18
CA TYR A 35 -0.07 13.90 -9.45
C TYR A 35 -0.56 12.91 -8.38
N GLY A 36 0.20 11.85 -8.10
CA GLY A 36 -0.14 10.86 -7.07
C GLY A 36 -1.42 10.06 -7.37
N SER A 37 -1.87 10.02 -8.64
CA SER A 37 -3.12 9.38 -9.07
C SER A 37 -2.97 7.87 -9.22
N SER A 38 -2.73 7.20 -8.11
CA SER A 38 -2.69 5.74 -7.98
C SER A 38 -3.23 5.28 -6.63
N VAL A 39 -3.76 4.07 -6.60
CA VAL A 39 -4.22 3.36 -5.41
C VAL A 39 -3.58 1.99 -5.36
N PHE A 40 -3.34 1.48 -4.16
CA PHE A 40 -2.71 0.17 -4.01
C PHE A 40 -3.25 -0.59 -2.81
N GLU A 41 -2.99 -1.88 -2.76
CA GLU A 41 -3.20 -2.73 -1.61
C GLU A 41 -1.92 -3.39 -1.15
N GLY A 42 -1.97 -3.97 0.04
CA GLY A 42 -0.90 -4.74 0.61
C GLY A 42 -1.47 -5.92 1.39
N GLU A 43 -1.21 -7.11 0.90
CA GLU A 43 -1.87 -8.33 1.33
C GLU A 43 -0.84 -9.38 1.76
N ARG A 44 -1.02 -9.94 2.94
CA ARG A 44 -0.15 -11.02 3.42
C ARG A 44 -0.57 -12.36 2.85
N VAL A 45 0.41 -13.13 2.42
CA VAL A 45 0.25 -14.54 2.02
C VAL A 45 0.79 -15.41 3.14
N TYR A 46 -0.01 -16.36 3.58
CA TYR A 46 0.35 -17.39 4.55
C TYR A 46 -0.01 -18.76 3.98
N ASN A 47 0.98 -19.63 3.86
CA ASN A 47 0.80 -20.97 3.33
C ASN A 47 0.00 -20.96 2.00
N LYS A 48 0.45 -20.13 1.03
CA LYS A 48 -0.13 -19.93 -0.31
C LYS A 48 -1.55 -19.34 -0.34
N LYS A 49 -2.04 -18.80 0.78
CA LYS A 49 -3.35 -18.17 0.87
C LYS A 49 -3.22 -16.70 1.23
N ILE A 50 -3.89 -15.84 0.48
CA ILE A 50 -3.99 -14.42 0.82
C ILE A 50 -4.98 -14.26 1.97
N PHE A 51 -4.52 -13.59 3.02
CA PHE A 51 -5.39 -13.23 4.13
C PHE A 51 -6.33 -12.11 3.71
N LYS A 52 -7.64 -12.33 3.85
CA LYS A 52 -8.67 -11.32 3.58
C LYS A 52 -8.67 -10.75 2.14
N LEU A 53 -8.40 -11.60 1.14
CA LEU A 53 -8.30 -11.20 -0.27
C LEU A 53 -9.52 -10.40 -0.74
N GLU A 54 -10.72 -10.88 -0.44
CA GLU A 54 -11.95 -10.23 -0.92
C GLU A 54 -12.12 -8.82 -0.36
N GLU A 55 -11.87 -8.65 0.94
CA GLU A 55 -11.96 -7.37 1.61
C GLU A 55 -10.88 -6.39 1.13
N HIS A 56 -9.69 -6.89 0.82
CA HIS A 56 -8.62 -6.08 0.21
C HIS A 56 -9.00 -5.62 -1.21
N THR A 57 -9.55 -6.52 -2.03
CA THR A 57 -10.00 -6.16 -3.38
C THR A 57 -11.15 -5.16 -3.33
N GLU A 58 -12.11 -5.32 -2.41
CA GLU A 58 -13.18 -4.35 -2.20
C GLU A 58 -12.65 -2.97 -1.83
N ARG A 59 -11.68 -2.90 -0.92
CA ARG A 59 -11.05 -1.63 -0.52
C ARG A 59 -10.24 -1.01 -1.67
N LEU A 60 -9.57 -1.81 -2.49
CA LEU A 60 -8.87 -1.32 -3.69
C LEU A 60 -9.85 -0.66 -4.67
N LEU A 61 -10.95 -1.33 -4.97
CA LEU A 61 -11.99 -0.82 -5.87
C LEU A 61 -12.66 0.44 -5.29
N TYR A 62 -12.95 0.44 -3.99
CA TYR A 62 -13.44 1.62 -3.28
C TYR A 62 -12.44 2.78 -3.39
N SER A 63 -11.17 2.56 -3.07
CA SER A 63 -10.13 3.58 -3.15
C SER A 63 -10.00 4.15 -4.57
N ALA A 64 -10.07 3.28 -5.60
CA ALA A 64 -10.05 3.71 -6.99
C ALA A 64 -11.25 4.61 -7.34
N SER A 65 -12.45 4.22 -6.91
CA SER A 65 -13.66 5.00 -7.17
C SER A 65 -13.61 6.39 -6.52
N ARG A 66 -13.08 6.49 -5.30
CA ARG A 66 -12.88 7.76 -4.59
C ARG A 66 -11.85 8.67 -5.26
N MET A 67 -10.96 8.09 -6.08
CA MET A 67 -9.95 8.79 -6.88
C MET A 67 -10.40 9.00 -8.33
N ASP A 68 -11.70 8.86 -8.62
CA ASP A 68 -12.29 8.98 -9.95
C ASP A 68 -11.61 8.03 -10.98
N MET A 69 -11.28 6.81 -10.54
CA MET A 69 -10.68 5.77 -11.37
C MET A 69 -11.59 4.55 -11.44
N VAL A 70 -11.75 3.99 -12.63
CA VAL A 70 -12.43 2.71 -12.86
C VAL A 70 -11.38 1.68 -13.26
N ILE A 71 -11.08 0.75 -12.37
CA ILE A 71 -10.18 -0.37 -12.67
C ILE A 71 -10.87 -1.25 -13.72
N PRO A 72 -10.21 -1.59 -14.86
CA PRO A 72 -10.85 -2.30 -15.97
C PRO A 72 -10.97 -3.82 -15.74
N TYR A 73 -11.09 -4.24 -14.48
CA TYR A 73 -11.23 -5.64 -14.06
C TYR A 73 -12.28 -5.73 -12.95
N SER A 74 -13.09 -6.77 -12.99
CA SER A 74 -14.05 -7.10 -11.93
C SER A 74 -13.33 -7.60 -10.68
N LYS A 75 -14.01 -7.59 -9.53
CA LYS A 75 -13.53 -8.15 -8.27
C LYS A 75 -13.03 -9.60 -8.45
N ASN A 76 -13.78 -10.43 -9.18
CA ASN A 76 -13.42 -11.83 -9.40
C ASN A 76 -12.15 -11.95 -10.24
N GLU A 77 -12.01 -11.20 -11.33
CA GLU A 77 -10.80 -11.19 -12.16
C GLU A 77 -9.56 -10.75 -11.37
N ILE A 78 -9.70 -9.76 -10.50
CA ILE A 78 -8.60 -9.33 -9.61
C ILE A 78 -8.24 -10.44 -8.62
N ASN A 79 -9.22 -11.05 -7.96
CA ASN A 79 -9.00 -12.15 -7.02
C ASN A 79 -8.33 -13.36 -7.68
N ASP A 80 -8.78 -13.72 -8.89
CA ASP A 80 -8.19 -14.82 -9.67
C ASP A 80 -6.75 -14.50 -10.07
N ALA A 81 -6.47 -13.26 -10.48
CA ALA A 81 -5.12 -12.80 -10.79
C ALA A 81 -4.21 -12.82 -9.56
N CYS A 82 -4.69 -12.37 -8.40
CA CYS A 82 -3.95 -12.44 -7.12
C CYS A 82 -3.63 -13.87 -6.70
N ASN A 83 -4.58 -14.80 -6.83
CA ASN A 83 -4.33 -16.21 -6.53
C ASN A 83 -3.38 -16.84 -7.53
N SER A 84 -3.54 -16.55 -8.83
CA SER A 84 -2.72 -17.16 -9.88
C SER A 84 -1.26 -16.71 -9.82
N ILE A 85 -0.97 -15.45 -9.44
CA ILE A 85 0.40 -14.94 -9.34
C ILE A 85 1.20 -15.62 -8.23
N ILE A 86 0.55 -16.08 -7.14
CA ILE A 86 1.17 -16.86 -6.06
C ILE A 86 1.73 -18.15 -6.64
N HIS A 87 0.92 -18.87 -7.40
CA HIS A 87 1.33 -20.13 -8.01
C HIS A 87 2.41 -19.92 -9.08
N LYS A 88 2.26 -18.87 -9.89
CA LYS A 88 3.21 -18.53 -10.95
C LYS A 88 4.62 -18.26 -10.42
N ASN A 89 4.73 -17.65 -9.23
CA ASN A 89 6.01 -17.34 -8.57
C ASN A 89 6.39 -18.35 -7.47
N SER A 90 5.62 -19.43 -7.26
CA SER A 90 5.87 -20.46 -6.24
C SER A 90 6.01 -19.92 -4.81
N ILE A 91 5.34 -18.81 -4.50
CA ILE A 91 5.40 -18.17 -3.17
C ILE A 91 4.57 -18.97 -2.16
N VAL A 92 5.12 -19.22 -1.00
CA VAL A 92 4.44 -19.87 0.13
C VAL A 92 4.00 -18.84 1.16
N ASP A 93 4.93 -18.03 1.63
CA ASP A 93 4.69 -16.92 2.54
C ASP A 93 5.24 -15.64 1.93
N GLY A 94 4.43 -14.60 1.86
CA GLY A 94 4.84 -13.43 1.11
C GLY A 94 3.90 -12.24 1.24
N TYR A 95 4.03 -11.35 0.29
CA TYR A 95 3.28 -10.12 0.21
C TYR A 95 2.84 -9.83 -1.21
N VAL A 96 1.55 -9.61 -1.41
CA VAL A 96 0.95 -9.22 -2.68
C VAL A 96 0.71 -7.72 -2.69
N ARG A 97 1.06 -7.08 -3.79
CA ARG A 97 0.91 -5.64 -4.02
C ARG A 97 0.10 -5.37 -5.29
N PRO A 98 -1.23 -5.38 -5.22
CA PRO A 98 -2.05 -4.83 -6.29
C PRO A 98 -1.89 -3.31 -6.34
N ILE A 99 -1.83 -2.76 -7.55
CA ILE A 99 -1.73 -1.31 -7.78
C ILE A 99 -2.48 -0.94 -9.05
N ALA A 100 -3.27 0.13 -8.99
CA ALA A 100 -3.90 0.77 -10.15
C ALA A 100 -3.42 2.21 -10.29
N TRP A 101 -3.19 2.68 -11.51
CA TRP A 101 -2.69 4.03 -11.75
C TRP A 101 -3.13 4.61 -13.10
N ARG A 102 -3.20 5.94 -13.17
CA ARG A 102 -3.43 6.65 -14.43
C ARG A 102 -2.18 6.64 -15.29
N GLY A 103 -2.36 6.31 -16.56
CA GLY A 103 -1.31 6.20 -17.58
C GLY A 103 -0.73 7.54 -18.05
N ALA A 104 -0.11 7.50 -19.23
CA ALA A 104 0.67 8.62 -19.80
C ALA A 104 -0.01 9.28 -21.03
N GLU A 105 -1.29 9.02 -21.26
CA GLU A 105 -2.02 9.53 -22.42
C GLU A 105 -2.29 11.03 -22.33
N MET A 106 -2.30 11.58 -21.12
CA MET A 106 -2.49 13.01 -20.86
C MET A 106 -1.54 13.51 -19.78
N MET A 107 -1.10 14.75 -19.92
CA MET A 107 -0.37 15.50 -18.89
C MET A 107 -1.12 16.79 -18.59
N GLY A 108 -1.29 17.07 -17.30
CA GLY A 108 -2.05 18.19 -16.77
C GLY A 108 -2.92 17.72 -15.61
N VAL A 109 -3.56 18.65 -14.90
CA VAL A 109 -4.41 18.30 -13.74
C VAL A 109 -5.61 17.43 -14.17
N SER A 110 -6.24 17.76 -15.30
CA SER A 110 -7.28 16.91 -15.88
C SER A 110 -6.69 15.65 -16.51
N ALA A 111 -7.21 14.50 -16.13
CA ALA A 111 -6.72 13.19 -16.55
C ALA A 111 -7.84 12.20 -16.91
N GLN A 112 -9.02 12.71 -17.28
CA GLN A 112 -10.20 11.88 -17.53
C GLN A 112 -10.02 10.91 -18.69
N SER A 113 -9.21 11.25 -19.70
CA SER A 113 -8.97 10.40 -20.87
C SER A 113 -7.74 9.47 -20.70
N THR A 114 -7.14 9.42 -19.52
CA THR A 114 -6.05 8.45 -19.27
C THR A 114 -6.59 7.06 -19.07
N LYS A 115 -5.85 6.07 -19.58
CA LYS A 115 -6.12 4.67 -19.26
C LYS A 115 -5.80 4.40 -17.79
N ILE A 116 -6.59 3.54 -17.16
CA ILE A 116 -6.27 2.99 -15.86
C ILE A 116 -5.50 1.69 -16.10
N ASN A 117 -4.24 1.69 -15.68
CA ASN A 117 -3.40 0.52 -15.69
C ASN A 117 -3.52 -0.24 -14.37
N PHE A 118 -3.26 -1.53 -14.40
CA PHE A 118 -3.34 -2.37 -13.21
C PHE A 118 -2.21 -3.41 -13.21
N ALA A 119 -1.55 -3.59 -12.08
CA ALA A 119 -0.53 -4.61 -11.90
C ALA A 119 -0.63 -5.26 -10.53
N ILE A 120 -0.15 -6.49 -10.42
CA ILE A 120 -0.02 -7.24 -9.18
C ILE A 120 1.40 -7.80 -9.11
N ALA A 121 2.17 -7.29 -8.17
CA ALA A 121 3.49 -7.83 -7.83
C ALA A 121 3.38 -8.73 -6.59
N ILE A 122 4.26 -9.73 -6.50
CA ILE A 122 4.34 -10.61 -5.33
C ILE A 122 5.80 -10.93 -5.02
N TRP A 123 6.15 -11.01 -3.76
CA TRP A 123 7.48 -11.41 -3.32
C TRP A 123 7.44 -12.13 -1.98
N GLU A 124 8.46 -12.90 -1.70
CA GLU A 124 8.66 -13.48 -0.38
C GLU A 124 8.88 -12.37 0.65
N TRP A 125 8.13 -12.43 1.73
CA TRP A 125 8.29 -11.48 2.82
C TRP A 125 8.32 -12.22 4.16
N PRO A 126 9.50 -12.40 4.73
CA PRO A 126 9.65 -12.98 6.05
C PRO A 126 9.05 -12.08 7.12
N SER A 127 8.96 -12.55 8.35
CA SER A 127 8.54 -11.72 9.48
C SER A 127 9.37 -10.44 9.56
N TYR A 128 8.73 -9.30 9.84
CA TYR A 128 9.39 -8.00 9.97
C TYR A 128 10.45 -7.95 11.08
N PHE A 129 10.29 -8.79 12.09
CA PHE A 129 11.13 -8.79 13.27
C PHE A 129 11.51 -10.20 13.65
N ASP A 130 12.76 -10.37 14.10
CA ASP A 130 13.18 -11.54 14.84
C ASP A 130 12.29 -11.74 16.08
N PRO A 131 11.93 -12.98 16.46
CA PRO A 131 11.09 -13.25 17.62
C PRO A 131 11.58 -12.60 18.91
N GLU A 132 12.90 -12.56 19.14
CA GLU A 132 13.48 -11.92 20.34
C GLU A 132 13.37 -10.39 20.29
N GLU A 133 13.58 -9.78 19.12
CA GLU A 133 13.38 -8.33 18.93
C GLU A 133 11.92 -7.92 19.14
N ARG A 134 10.95 -8.76 18.74
CA ARG A 134 9.54 -8.51 18.98
C ARG A 134 9.18 -8.38 20.46
N LEU A 135 9.85 -9.15 21.32
CA LEU A 135 9.63 -9.11 22.78
C LEU A 135 10.19 -7.85 23.43
N LYS A 136 11.21 -7.22 22.84
CA LYS A 136 11.79 -5.97 23.35
C LYS A 136 10.91 -4.75 23.08
N GLY A 137 9.98 -4.85 22.11
CA GLY A 137 9.21 -3.72 21.62
C GLY A 137 10.04 -2.75 20.79
N ILE A 138 9.40 -1.67 20.35
CA ILE A 138 10.04 -0.63 19.53
C ILE A 138 9.79 0.76 20.13
N ARG A 139 10.66 1.70 19.79
CA ARG A 139 10.47 3.10 20.14
C ARG A 139 9.86 3.85 18.96
N LEU A 140 8.80 4.63 19.23
CA LEU A 140 8.17 5.49 18.26
C LEU A 140 8.46 6.97 18.60
N GLU A 141 8.62 7.79 17.55
CA GLU A 141 8.59 9.24 17.66
C GLU A 141 7.18 9.74 17.34
N ILE A 142 6.75 10.84 17.95
CA ILE A 142 5.53 11.52 17.51
C ILE A 142 5.87 12.34 16.27
N SER A 143 5.22 12.03 15.15
CA SER A 143 5.45 12.74 13.89
C SER A 143 5.02 14.22 14.00
N ARG A 144 5.79 15.10 13.35
CA ARG A 144 5.35 16.48 13.13
C ARG A 144 4.27 16.60 12.03
N TRP A 145 4.21 15.62 11.12
CA TRP A 145 3.21 15.55 10.07
C TRP A 145 1.96 14.88 10.60
N LYS A 146 0.81 15.46 10.29
CA LYS A 146 -0.49 14.95 10.72
C LYS A 146 -1.20 14.29 9.54
N ARG A 147 -2.06 13.32 9.82
CA ARG A 147 -3.00 12.79 8.82
C ARG A 147 -3.93 13.93 8.38
N PRO A 148 -4.21 14.04 7.06
CA PRO A 148 -5.02 15.13 6.54
C PRO A 148 -6.50 14.99 6.94
N SER A 149 -7.18 16.14 6.99
CA SER A 149 -8.63 16.16 7.18
C SER A 149 -9.37 15.54 5.99
N PRO A 150 -10.50 14.85 6.21
CA PRO A 150 -11.38 14.35 5.14
C PRO A 150 -11.88 15.44 4.18
N GLU A 151 -11.86 16.72 4.62
CA GLU A 151 -12.23 17.87 3.78
C GLU A 151 -11.12 18.31 2.82
N THR A 152 -9.89 17.84 3.00
CA THR A 152 -8.73 18.26 2.20
C THR A 152 -8.34 17.26 1.13
N ILE A 153 -8.56 15.97 1.37
CA ILE A 153 -8.19 14.87 0.48
C ILE A 153 -9.00 13.62 0.88
N PRO A 154 -9.29 12.68 -0.02
CA PRO A 154 -9.97 11.43 0.34
C PRO A 154 -9.08 10.53 1.21
N CYS A 155 -8.93 10.89 2.49
CA CYS A 155 -8.06 10.22 3.46
C CYS A 155 -8.52 8.81 3.85
N ASP A 156 -9.76 8.46 3.56
CA ASP A 156 -10.39 7.14 3.72
C ASP A 156 -9.95 6.11 2.65
N THR A 157 -9.00 6.49 1.80
CA THR A 157 -8.51 5.66 0.70
C THR A 157 -7.08 5.19 0.91
N LYS A 158 -6.69 4.16 0.14
CA LYS A 158 -5.30 3.73 0.03
C LYS A 158 -4.63 4.36 -1.20
N ALA A 159 -4.79 5.69 -1.35
CA ALA A 159 -4.17 6.47 -2.41
C ALA A 159 -2.67 6.69 -2.14
N ALA A 160 -1.83 6.50 -3.16
CA ALA A 160 -0.38 6.62 -3.00
C ALA A 160 0.07 8.02 -2.57
N GLY A 161 -0.64 9.07 -3.01
CA GLY A 161 -0.35 10.46 -2.62
C GLY A 161 -0.43 10.72 -1.11
N LEU A 162 -1.21 9.94 -0.36
CA LEU A 162 -1.31 10.03 1.10
C LEU A 162 -0.05 9.54 1.83
N TYR A 163 0.77 8.71 1.17
CA TYR A 163 1.94 8.08 1.78
C TYR A 163 3.20 8.95 1.79
N MET A 164 3.18 10.11 1.13
CA MET A 164 4.30 11.05 1.17
C MET A 164 4.62 11.48 2.59
N ILE A 165 3.62 11.87 3.38
CA ILE A 165 3.81 12.25 4.79
C ILE A 165 4.26 11.09 5.66
N CYS A 166 3.81 9.87 5.35
CA CYS A 166 4.26 8.66 6.05
C CYS A 166 5.76 8.43 5.80
N THR A 167 6.21 8.54 4.55
CA THR A 167 7.63 8.43 4.19
C THR A 167 8.47 9.49 4.90
N LEU A 168 8.04 10.76 4.90
CA LEU A 168 8.76 11.84 5.57
C LEU A 168 8.87 11.61 7.08
N SER A 169 7.78 11.15 7.70
CA SER A 169 7.73 10.82 9.12
C SER A 169 8.67 9.66 9.47
N LYS A 170 8.64 8.60 8.66
CA LYS A 170 9.51 7.43 8.83
C LYS A 170 10.98 7.81 8.74
N HIS A 171 11.37 8.57 7.71
CA HIS A 171 12.74 9.02 7.53
C HIS A 171 13.22 9.91 8.69
N GLU A 172 12.35 10.75 9.24
CA GLU A 172 12.70 11.59 10.39
C GLU A 172 12.92 10.74 11.64
N ALA A 173 12.02 9.80 11.92
CA ALA A 173 12.15 8.86 13.03
C ALA A 173 13.45 8.05 12.96
N GLU A 174 13.76 7.48 11.80
CA GLU A 174 14.97 6.70 11.58
C GLU A 174 16.24 7.52 11.81
N ARG A 175 16.30 8.76 11.32
CA ARG A 175 17.45 9.66 11.57
C ARG A 175 17.67 9.96 13.04
N LYS A 176 16.62 9.89 13.87
CA LYS A 176 16.67 10.09 15.33
C LYS A 176 16.81 8.78 16.10
N GLY A 177 16.95 7.64 15.42
CA GLY A 177 17.12 6.32 16.04
C GLY A 177 15.84 5.69 16.59
N TYR A 178 14.68 6.12 16.10
CA TYR A 178 13.40 5.47 16.37
C TYR A 178 13.07 4.45 15.29
N ALA A 179 12.27 3.44 15.63
CA ALA A 179 11.86 2.40 14.70
C ALA A 179 10.78 2.88 13.72
N ASP A 180 9.87 3.77 14.18
CA ASP A 180 8.79 4.34 13.38
C ASP A 180 8.25 5.62 14.05
N SER A 181 7.25 6.26 13.42
CA SER A 181 6.52 7.39 13.98
C SER A 181 5.07 7.03 14.31
N LEU A 182 4.61 7.57 15.44
CA LEU A 182 3.20 7.70 15.76
C LEU A 182 2.66 8.96 15.08
N MET A 183 1.66 8.81 14.24
CA MET A 183 1.01 9.91 13.55
C MET A 183 -0.26 10.33 14.27
N LEU A 184 -0.48 11.63 14.35
CA LEU A 184 -1.72 12.22 14.84
C LEU A 184 -2.61 12.60 13.66
N ASP A 185 -3.91 12.67 13.88
CA ASP A 185 -4.86 13.26 12.94
C ASP A 185 -4.74 14.79 12.89
N TYR A 186 -5.50 15.42 12.01
CA TYR A 186 -5.53 16.88 11.86
C TYR A 186 -6.01 17.60 13.13
N GLN A 187 -6.77 16.96 14.01
CA GLN A 187 -7.25 17.49 15.29
C GLN A 187 -6.24 17.29 16.41
N GLY A 188 -5.28 16.38 16.25
CA GLY A 188 -4.26 16.06 17.24
C GLY A 188 -4.53 14.81 18.05
N ASN A 189 -5.52 13.99 17.66
CA ASN A 189 -5.75 12.68 18.24
C ASN A 189 -4.78 11.65 17.65
N VAL A 190 -4.54 10.57 18.37
CA VAL A 190 -3.76 9.45 17.85
C VAL A 190 -4.50 8.81 16.67
N SER A 191 -3.79 8.61 15.57
CA SER A 191 -4.33 8.01 14.35
C SER A 191 -3.71 6.63 14.09
N GLU A 192 -2.47 6.58 13.65
CA GLU A 192 -1.81 5.33 13.26
C GLU A 192 -0.28 5.46 13.34
N ALA A 193 0.48 4.41 13.02
CA ALA A 193 1.88 4.51 12.68
C ALA A 193 2.04 4.82 11.17
N THR A 194 3.28 4.99 10.67
CA THR A 194 3.49 5.39 9.25
C THR A 194 2.99 4.37 8.23
N GLY A 195 2.90 3.11 8.62
CA GLY A 195 2.45 2.02 7.73
C GLY A 195 1.73 0.89 8.47
N ALA A 196 1.21 1.15 9.67
CA ALA A 196 0.54 0.15 10.50
C ALA A 196 -0.51 0.79 11.40
N ASN A 197 -1.60 0.07 11.64
CA ASN A 197 -2.60 0.44 12.64
C ASN A 197 -1.98 0.38 14.04
N ILE A 198 -2.56 1.13 14.97
CA ILE A 198 -2.18 1.10 16.38
C ILE A 198 -3.33 0.63 17.26
N PHE A 199 -2.99 -0.16 18.27
CA PHE A 199 -3.91 -0.64 19.29
C PHE A 199 -3.32 -0.39 20.66
N PHE A 200 -4.15 0.02 21.60
CA PHE A 200 -3.79 0.23 22.99
C PHE A 200 -4.55 -0.76 23.87
N ILE A 201 -3.87 -1.30 24.88
CA ILE A 201 -4.53 -2.08 25.93
C ILE A 201 -4.58 -1.19 27.17
N LYS A 202 -5.77 -0.87 27.61
CA LYS A 202 -6.03 -0.09 28.83
C LYS A 202 -7.18 -0.72 29.60
N ASP A 203 -7.00 -0.93 30.88
CA ASP A 203 -8.03 -1.52 31.76
C ASP A 203 -8.56 -2.85 31.22
N ASN A 204 -7.69 -3.67 30.61
CA ASN A 204 -7.98 -4.95 29.95
C ASN A 204 -8.91 -4.84 28.73
N GLU A 205 -9.06 -3.67 28.14
CA GLU A 205 -9.80 -3.42 26.91
C GLU A 205 -8.85 -3.00 25.78
N ILE A 206 -9.20 -3.38 24.54
CA ILE A 206 -8.45 -3.00 23.33
C ILE A 206 -9.10 -1.76 22.73
N HIS A 207 -8.31 -0.70 22.59
CA HIS A 207 -8.70 0.54 21.96
C HIS A 207 -7.91 0.75 20.67
N THR A 208 -8.58 1.23 19.63
CA THR A 208 -7.95 1.65 18.37
C THR A 208 -8.64 2.93 17.88
N PRO A 209 -7.93 3.80 17.13
CA PRO A 209 -8.54 4.97 16.54
C PRO A 209 -9.70 4.62 15.61
N THR A 210 -10.65 5.55 15.49
CA THR A 210 -11.77 5.43 14.56
C THR A 210 -11.31 5.68 13.12
N PRO A 211 -12.04 5.23 12.09
CA PRO A 211 -11.66 5.43 10.69
C PRO A 211 -11.88 6.87 10.18
N ASP A 212 -12.30 7.79 11.04
CA ASP A 212 -12.66 9.15 10.65
C ASP A 212 -11.47 10.12 10.54
N CYS A 213 -10.27 9.62 10.76
CA CYS A 213 -9.03 10.41 10.78
C CYS A 213 -7.99 9.97 9.75
#